data_bbe65611d05b0c63f7a5bcdeaab115de
#
_entry.id   bbe65611d05b0c63f7a5bcdeaab115de
#
_cell.length_a   1.000
_cell.length_b   1.000
_cell.length_c   1.000
_cell.angle_alpha   90.00
_cell.angle_beta   90.00
_cell.angle_gamma   90.00
#
_symmetry.space_group_name_H-M   'P 1'
#
loop_
_entity.id
_entity.type
_entity.pdbx_description
1 polymer ?
#
loop_
_entity_poly.entity_id
_entity_poly.type
_entity_poly.pdbx_seq_one_letter_code
_entity_poly.pdbx_strand_id
1 'polypeptide(L)'
;MPTLELLFEQQYRLTTAVEKETRYRTEWKKEYKQMEDPKTGEMKWRENWVQIQVAYTYTICKVKLVNKILSHLPFMVLSREKVGMYALYMATLGNYPDLFAGKPHASQLKEPMEYEVPEAYKQADPKFAKLIEAGERYIGYPYVWGGDSPETSFDCSGFISWIFKESGVRDVGRLGATSLYGVCTPIEPEEARPGDLIFFQGTLGDGVAGNDGITHVALYVGDGYILNCGNPISYADLSRAYWQEHFYGFGRMYE
;
A
#
# COMPACT_ATOMS: atom_id res chain seq x y z
N MET A 1 4.25 -25.37 12.01
CA MET A 1 3.03 -24.54 11.93
C MET A 1 2.75 -23.77 13.22
N PRO A 2 2.60 -24.39 14.44
CA PRO A 2 2.28 -23.63 15.65
C PRO A 2 3.25 -22.46 15.94
N THR A 3 4.53 -22.63 15.64
CA THR A 3 5.56 -21.61 15.88
C THR A 3 5.38 -20.38 14.97
N LEU A 4 5.00 -20.58 13.70
CA LEU A 4 4.78 -19.48 12.76
C LEU A 4 3.49 -18.71 13.08
N GLU A 5 2.45 -19.41 13.48
CA GLU A 5 1.20 -18.79 13.95
C GLU A 5 1.45 -17.94 15.19
N LEU A 6 2.20 -18.45 16.16
CA LEU A 6 2.58 -17.72 17.36
C LEU A 6 3.40 -16.46 17.03
N LEU A 7 4.36 -16.55 16.11
CA LEU A 7 5.16 -15.42 15.65
C LEU A 7 4.25 -14.35 15.01
N PHE A 8 3.30 -14.77 14.18
CA PHE A 8 2.35 -13.86 13.56
C PHE A 8 1.48 -13.14 14.60
N GLU A 9 0.92 -13.85 15.56
CA GLU A 9 0.14 -13.26 16.66
C GLU A 9 0.97 -12.31 17.53
N GLN A 10 2.25 -12.58 17.68
CA GLN A 10 3.18 -11.69 18.37
C GLN A 10 3.51 -10.43 17.55
N GLN A 11 3.53 -10.53 16.23
CA GLN A 11 3.84 -9.42 15.32
C GLN A 11 2.73 -8.38 15.32
N TYR A 12 1.48 -8.80 15.29
CA TYR A 12 0.34 -7.90 15.17
C TYR A 12 -0.43 -7.79 16.49
N ARG A 13 -0.77 -6.58 16.85
CA ARG A 13 -1.65 -6.31 17.97
C ARG A 13 -2.79 -5.40 17.54
N LEU A 14 -3.99 -5.93 17.56
CA LEU A 14 -5.20 -5.14 17.40
C LEU A 14 -5.62 -4.58 18.77
N THR A 15 -5.73 -3.27 18.87
CA THR A 15 -6.29 -2.60 20.03
C THR A 15 -7.51 -1.82 19.63
N THR A 16 -8.57 -1.90 20.43
CA THR A 16 -9.77 -1.13 20.25
C THR A 16 -9.96 -0.21 21.43
N ALA A 17 -10.29 1.04 21.16
CA ALA A 17 -10.69 2.00 22.17
C ALA A 17 -12.06 2.57 21.81
N VAL A 18 -12.96 2.62 22.78
CA VAL A 18 -14.29 3.20 22.58
C VAL A 18 -14.30 4.55 23.28
N GLU A 19 -14.49 5.59 22.52
CA GLU A 19 -14.57 6.97 23.00
C GLU A 19 -15.97 7.53 22.72
N LYS A 20 -16.44 8.39 23.59
CA LYS A 20 -17.67 9.15 23.37
C LYS A 20 -17.30 10.58 23.02
N GLU A 21 -17.82 11.06 21.92
CA GLU A 21 -17.62 12.43 21.46
C GLU A 21 -18.98 13.12 21.38
N THR A 22 -19.05 14.31 21.97
CA THR A 22 -20.24 15.15 21.85
C THR A 22 -20.03 16.14 20.70
N ARG A 23 -20.92 16.14 19.75
CA ARG A 23 -20.97 17.12 18.66
C ARG A 23 -22.28 17.88 18.73
N TYR A 24 -22.33 18.97 17.99
CA TYR A 24 -23.50 19.84 17.93
C TYR A 24 -23.98 19.87 16.49
N ARG A 25 -25.31 19.79 16.33
CA ARG A 25 -25.95 20.06 15.05
C ARG A 25 -26.91 21.23 15.21
N THR A 26 -27.04 22.04 14.20
CA THR A 26 -27.98 23.12 14.15
C THR A 26 -29.36 22.58 13.78
N GLU A 27 -30.33 22.84 14.63
CA GLU A 27 -31.75 22.53 14.40
C GLU A 27 -32.58 23.80 14.47
N TRP A 28 -33.69 23.79 13.73
CA TRP A 28 -34.67 24.85 13.83
C TRP A 28 -35.69 24.48 14.89
N LYS A 29 -35.87 25.36 15.88
CA LYS A 29 -36.88 25.22 16.92
C LYS A 29 -37.91 26.29 16.76
N LYS A 30 -39.17 25.91 16.83
CA LYS A 30 -40.30 26.80 16.82
C LYS A 30 -40.50 27.40 18.21
N GLU A 31 -40.49 28.69 18.30
CA GLU A 31 -40.80 29.43 19.52
C GLU A 31 -41.94 30.43 19.23
N TYR A 32 -42.75 30.73 20.26
CA TYR A 32 -43.77 31.75 20.15
C TYR A 32 -43.25 32.98 20.86
N LYS A 33 -43.24 34.09 20.11
CA LYS A 33 -42.83 35.40 20.61
C LYS A 33 -43.90 36.40 20.41
N GLN A 34 -44.14 37.27 21.42
CA GLN A 34 -45.01 38.45 21.23
C GLN A 34 -44.30 39.46 20.33
N MET A 35 -44.96 39.79 19.25
CA MET A 35 -44.47 40.78 18.26
C MET A 35 -45.57 41.81 18.04
N GLU A 36 -45.17 43.06 17.94
CA GLU A 36 -46.08 44.15 17.62
C GLU A 36 -46.55 44.01 16.17
N ASP A 37 -47.86 44.11 15.98
CA ASP A 37 -48.45 44.12 14.64
C ASP A 37 -48.17 45.49 13.99
N PRO A 38 -47.42 45.54 12.89
CA PRO A 38 -47.01 46.84 12.28
C PRO A 38 -48.16 47.71 11.82
N LYS A 39 -49.37 47.17 11.71
CA LYS A 39 -50.57 47.88 11.24
C LYS A 39 -51.46 48.37 12.37
N THR A 40 -51.51 47.66 13.49
CA THR A 40 -52.45 47.93 14.57
C THR A 40 -51.76 48.34 15.87
N GLY A 41 -50.47 48.16 16.01
CA GLY A 41 -49.71 48.40 17.25
C GLY A 41 -49.98 47.37 18.35
N GLU A 42 -50.79 46.33 18.09
CA GLU A 42 -51.15 45.34 19.11
C GLU A 42 -50.07 44.26 19.21
N MET A 43 -49.78 43.84 20.44
CA MET A 43 -48.88 42.69 20.71
C MET A 43 -49.59 41.38 20.41
N LYS A 44 -49.14 40.62 19.41
CA LYS A 44 -49.70 39.31 19.06
C LYS A 44 -48.60 38.25 19.12
N TRP A 45 -49.00 37.06 19.60
CA TRP A 45 -48.14 35.89 19.56
C TRP A 45 -47.94 35.42 18.12
N ARG A 46 -46.69 35.42 17.67
CA ARG A 46 -46.33 34.89 16.35
C ARG A 46 -45.32 33.78 16.46
N GLU A 47 -45.38 32.87 15.51
CA GLU A 47 -44.37 31.80 15.36
C GLU A 47 -43.03 32.41 14.94
N ASN A 48 -42.00 32.08 15.69
CA ASN A 48 -40.63 32.46 15.40
C ASN A 48 -39.78 31.20 15.33
N TRP A 49 -39.02 31.02 14.27
CA TRP A 49 -38.11 29.92 14.11
C TRP A 49 -36.71 30.37 14.51
N VAL A 50 -36.13 29.73 15.49
CA VAL A 50 -34.78 30.00 15.97
C VAL A 50 -33.87 28.84 15.73
N GLN A 51 -32.64 29.13 15.37
CA GLN A 51 -31.63 28.11 15.26
C GLN A 51 -31.10 27.81 16.67
N ILE A 52 -31.11 26.53 17.02
CA ILE A 52 -30.54 26.04 18.27
C ILE A 52 -29.43 25.02 17.97
N GLN A 53 -28.45 24.98 18.86
CA GLN A 53 -27.42 23.95 18.82
C GLN A 53 -27.87 22.78 19.71
N VAL A 54 -28.13 21.64 19.08
CA VAL A 54 -28.50 20.41 19.80
C VAL A 54 -27.28 19.52 19.93
N ALA A 55 -26.92 19.26 21.18
CA ALA A 55 -25.83 18.32 21.46
C ALA A 55 -26.29 16.89 21.23
N TYR A 56 -25.45 16.12 20.59
CA TYR A 56 -25.65 14.69 20.45
C TYR A 56 -24.31 13.96 20.65
N THR A 57 -24.39 12.80 21.27
CA THR A 57 -23.20 12.00 21.61
C THR A 57 -23.18 10.77 20.71
N TYR A 58 -22.04 10.54 20.06
CA TYR A 58 -21.79 9.28 19.39
C TYR A 58 -20.60 8.55 19.99
N THR A 59 -20.64 7.26 19.75
CA THR A 59 -19.59 6.36 20.16
C THR A 59 -18.66 6.15 18.98
N ILE A 60 -17.40 6.49 19.15
CA ILE A 60 -16.34 6.28 18.17
C ILE A 60 -15.56 5.05 18.62
N CYS A 61 -15.53 4.04 17.78
CA CYS A 61 -14.66 2.89 17.96
C CYS A 61 -13.35 3.15 17.19
N LYS A 62 -12.29 3.50 17.92
CA LYS A 62 -10.95 3.61 17.35
C LYS A 62 -10.30 2.24 17.32
N VAL A 63 -9.98 1.76 16.14
CA VAL A 63 -9.26 0.50 15.93
C VAL A 63 -7.83 0.83 15.51
N LYS A 64 -6.87 0.31 16.26
CA LYS A 64 -5.45 0.47 15.95
C LYS A 64 -4.81 -0.90 15.78
N LEU A 65 -4.32 -1.17 14.58
CA LEU A 65 -3.44 -2.29 14.31
C LEU A 65 -2.00 -1.84 14.53
N VAL A 66 -1.32 -2.47 15.47
CA VAL A 66 0.10 -2.24 15.71
C VAL A 66 0.87 -3.41 15.14
N ASN A 67 1.69 -3.14 14.13
CA ASN A 67 2.74 -4.05 13.69
C ASN A 67 3.97 -3.80 14.57
N LYS A 68 4.35 -4.78 15.36
CA LYS A 68 5.50 -4.68 16.27
C LYS A 68 6.85 -4.83 15.56
N ILE A 69 6.83 -4.92 14.22
CA ILE A 69 8.04 -5.07 13.39
C ILE A 69 8.88 -6.29 13.86
N LEU A 70 8.20 -7.37 14.18
CA LEU A 70 8.87 -8.64 14.51
C LEU A 70 9.13 -9.52 13.27
N SER A 71 8.80 -9.02 12.09
CA SER A 71 8.97 -9.71 10.80
C SER A 71 10.43 -10.11 10.53
N HIS A 72 11.40 -9.38 11.09
CA HIS A 72 12.82 -9.71 10.98
C HIS A 72 13.25 -10.89 11.88
N LEU A 73 12.49 -11.22 12.94
CA LEU A 73 12.86 -12.31 13.84
C LEU A 73 12.95 -13.67 13.15
N PRO A 74 12.02 -14.07 12.25
CA PRO A 74 12.17 -15.30 11.50
C PRO A 74 13.45 -15.34 10.69
N PHE A 75 13.88 -14.23 10.10
CA PHE A 75 15.10 -14.13 9.31
C PHE A 75 16.38 -14.27 10.15
N MET A 76 16.32 -13.88 11.41
CA MET A 76 17.45 -14.06 12.35
C MET A 76 17.56 -15.49 12.91
N VAL A 77 16.43 -16.19 13.06
CA VAL A 77 16.39 -17.49 13.78
C VAL A 77 16.15 -18.68 12.86
N LEU A 78 15.74 -18.45 11.61
CA LEU A 78 15.45 -19.51 10.65
C LEU A 78 16.63 -19.71 9.68
N SER A 79 16.78 -20.93 9.18
CA SER A 79 17.68 -21.19 8.06
C SER A 79 17.15 -20.51 6.78
N ARG A 80 18.02 -20.28 5.79
CA ARG A 80 17.65 -19.66 4.51
C ARG A 80 16.45 -20.34 3.84
N GLU A 81 16.38 -21.67 3.89
CA GLU A 81 15.24 -22.43 3.38
C GLU A 81 13.95 -22.12 4.14
N LYS A 82 14.02 -22.06 5.47
CA LYS A 82 12.85 -21.75 6.31
C LYS A 82 12.39 -20.29 6.19
N VAL A 83 13.31 -19.37 5.85
CA VAL A 83 12.97 -17.99 5.54
C VAL A 83 12.08 -17.92 4.28
N GLY A 84 12.45 -18.65 3.21
CA GLY A 84 11.62 -18.75 2.02
C GLY A 84 10.23 -19.33 2.31
N MET A 85 10.17 -20.37 3.14
CA MET A 85 8.89 -20.95 3.59
C MET A 85 8.06 -19.96 4.43
N TYR A 86 8.71 -19.16 5.28
CA TYR A 86 8.02 -18.13 6.05
C TYR A 86 7.47 -17.02 5.15
N ALA A 87 8.25 -16.58 4.16
CA ALA A 87 7.80 -15.57 3.19
C ALA A 87 6.59 -16.06 2.39
N LEU A 88 6.65 -17.31 1.89
CA LEU A 88 5.53 -17.94 1.21
C LEU A 88 4.30 -18.07 2.12
N TYR A 89 4.51 -18.49 3.37
CA TYR A 89 3.44 -18.59 4.36
C TYR A 89 2.76 -17.24 4.62
N MET A 90 3.54 -16.17 4.77
CA MET A 90 2.99 -14.82 4.95
C MET A 90 2.23 -14.35 3.71
N ALA A 91 2.74 -14.63 2.52
CA ALA A 91 2.09 -14.27 1.26
C ALA A 91 0.78 -15.03 1.02
N THR A 92 0.69 -16.28 1.48
CA THR A 92 -0.46 -17.16 1.24
C THR A 92 -1.43 -17.28 2.41
N LEU A 93 -1.30 -16.46 3.45
CA LEU A 93 -2.16 -16.47 4.63
C LEU A 93 -3.66 -16.51 4.28
N GLY A 94 -4.08 -15.73 3.29
CA GLY A 94 -5.47 -15.70 2.81
C GLY A 94 -5.93 -16.94 2.07
N ASN A 95 -4.98 -17.78 1.59
CA ASN A 95 -5.26 -19.00 0.83
C ASN A 95 -5.39 -20.23 1.72
N TYR A 96 -5.19 -20.08 3.01
CA TYR A 96 -5.34 -21.14 4.00
C TYR A 96 -6.34 -20.74 5.10
N PRO A 97 -7.60 -20.50 4.74
CA PRO A 97 -8.60 -20.01 5.69
C PRO A 97 -8.82 -20.95 6.88
N ASP A 98 -8.63 -22.25 6.70
CA ASP A 98 -8.79 -23.25 7.76
C ASP A 98 -7.70 -23.12 8.85
N LEU A 99 -6.48 -22.67 8.48
CA LEU A 99 -5.40 -22.41 9.43
C LEU A 99 -5.59 -21.10 10.19
N PHE A 100 -6.32 -20.18 9.60
CA PHE A 100 -6.52 -18.81 10.11
C PHE A 100 -8.00 -18.49 10.34
N ALA A 101 -8.84 -19.50 10.45
CA ALA A 101 -10.27 -19.32 10.71
C ALA A 101 -10.49 -18.38 11.91
N GLY A 102 -11.29 -17.34 11.73
CA GLY A 102 -11.56 -16.33 12.74
C GLY A 102 -10.49 -15.25 12.91
N LYS A 103 -9.42 -15.25 12.09
CA LYS A 103 -8.41 -14.17 12.07
C LYS A 103 -8.81 -13.11 11.03
N PRO A 104 -9.22 -11.92 11.43
CA PRO A 104 -9.82 -10.91 10.52
C PRO A 104 -8.87 -10.38 9.45
N HIS A 105 -7.59 -10.56 9.61
CA HIS A 105 -6.55 -10.11 8.66
C HIS A 105 -6.14 -11.16 7.62
N ALA A 106 -6.49 -12.43 7.82
CA ALA A 106 -6.13 -13.51 6.89
C ALA A 106 -6.88 -13.41 5.55
N SER A 107 -8.07 -12.80 5.53
CA SER A 107 -8.91 -12.67 4.34
C SER A 107 -8.48 -11.60 3.34
N GLN A 108 -7.44 -10.82 3.64
CA GLN A 108 -7.04 -9.67 2.82
C GLN A 108 -5.82 -9.91 1.93
N LEU A 109 -5.15 -11.06 2.07
CA LEU A 109 -4.01 -11.37 1.22
C LEU A 109 -4.50 -11.84 -0.15
N LYS A 110 -4.04 -11.16 -1.19
CA LYS A 110 -4.30 -11.54 -2.58
C LYS A 110 -3.29 -12.59 -3.00
N GLU A 111 -3.74 -13.55 -3.79
CA GLU A 111 -2.81 -14.45 -4.49
C GLU A 111 -1.87 -13.63 -5.38
N PRO A 112 -0.59 -13.99 -5.46
CA PRO A 112 0.30 -13.41 -6.45
C PRO A 112 -0.31 -13.57 -7.85
N MET A 113 -0.34 -12.49 -8.61
CA MET A 113 -0.76 -12.57 -10.00
C MET A 113 0.30 -13.35 -10.78
N GLU A 114 -0.11 -14.43 -11.40
CA GLU A 114 0.73 -15.16 -12.33
C GLU A 114 0.78 -14.43 -13.68
N TYR A 115 1.97 -14.25 -14.19
CA TYR A 115 2.24 -13.74 -15.53
C TYR A 115 3.53 -14.37 -16.03
N GLU A 116 3.52 -14.87 -17.25
CA GLU A 116 4.71 -15.42 -17.89
C GLU A 116 5.31 -14.37 -18.83
N VAL A 117 6.50 -13.88 -18.44
CA VAL A 117 7.22 -12.90 -19.28
C VAL A 117 7.62 -13.57 -20.59
N PRO A 118 7.23 -13.00 -21.75
CA PRO A 118 7.56 -13.57 -23.05
C PRO A 118 9.06 -13.83 -23.21
N GLU A 119 9.41 -15.03 -23.66
CA GLU A 119 10.81 -15.44 -23.85
C GLU A 119 11.52 -14.55 -24.88
N ALA A 120 10.77 -13.99 -25.85
CA ALA A 120 11.28 -13.05 -26.82
C ALA A 120 11.89 -11.80 -26.19
N TYR A 121 11.34 -11.29 -25.07
CA TYR A 121 11.88 -10.14 -24.36
C TYR A 121 13.20 -10.46 -23.66
N LYS A 122 13.28 -11.65 -23.05
CA LYS A 122 14.50 -12.14 -22.40
C LYS A 122 15.64 -12.36 -23.41
N GLN A 123 15.30 -12.85 -24.62
CA GLN A 123 16.27 -13.04 -25.69
C GLN A 123 16.73 -11.73 -26.33
N ALA A 124 15.84 -10.74 -26.43
CA ALA A 124 16.14 -9.44 -27.00
C ALA A 124 17.06 -8.60 -26.09
N ASP A 125 16.92 -8.73 -24.76
CA ASP A 125 17.72 -8.01 -23.79
C ASP A 125 18.24 -8.95 -22.67
N PRO A 126 19.51 -9.40 -22.78
CA PRO A 126 20.12 -10.25 -21.74
C PRO A 126 20.25 -9.59 -20.36
N LYS A 127 20.25 -8.25 -20.27
CA LYS A 127 20.26 -7.55 -18.98
C LYS A 127 18.88 -7.64 -18.33
N PHE A 128 17.83 -7.46 -19.14
CA PHE A 128 16.45 -7.68 -18.69
C PHE A 128 16.22 -9.12 -18.21
N ALA A 129 16.72 -10.11 -18.97
CA ALA A 129 16.61 -11.51 -18.58
C ALA A 129 17.19 -11.77 -17.17
N LYS A 130 18.36 -11.19 -16.86
CA LYS A 130 18.98 -11.30 -15.53
C LYS A 130 18.18 -10.57 -14.46
N LEU A 131 17.58 -9.41 -14.78
CA LEU A 131 16.74 -8.66 -13.84
C LEU A 131 15.49 -9.46 -13.47
N ILE A 132 14.82 -10.04 -14.46
CA ILE A 132 13.63 -10.88 -14.24
C ILE A 132 14.00 -12.12 -13.45
N GLU A 133 15.04 -12.83 -13.81
CA GLU A 133 15.50 -14.01 -13.06
C GLU A 133 15.79 -13.67 -11.59
N ALA A 134 16.42 -12.52 -11.33
CA ALA A 134 16.67 -12.07 -9.97
C ALA A 134 15.36 -11.72 -9.25
N GLY A 135 14.44 -11.03 -9.92
CA GLY A 135 13.20 -10.54 -9.32
C GLY A 135 12.18 -11.65 -9.02
N GLU A 136 12.03 -12.60 -9.94
CA GLU A 136 11.07 -13.71 -9.80
C GLU A 136 11.35 -14.62 -8.60
N ARG A 137 12.61 -14.67 -8.11
CA ARG A 137 12.98 -15.41 -6.89
C ARG A 137 12.26 -14.92 -5.64
N TYR A 138 11.74 -13.71 -5.67
CA TYR A 138 11.12 -13.05 -4.51
C TYR A 138 9.60 -12.91 -4.66
N ILE A 139 9.00 -13.43 -5.73
CA ILE A 139 7.54 -13.50 -5.85
C ILE A 139 6.97 -14.22 -4.63
N GLY A 140 5.93 -13.62 -4.03
CA GLY A 140 5.33 -14.12 -2.80
C GLY A 140 5.93 -13.52 -1.51
N TYR A 141 7.06 -12.81 -1.57
CA TYR A 141 7.61 -12.13 -0.39
C TYR A 141 6.68 -10.98 0.05
N PRO A 142 6.50 -10.77 1.37
CA PRO A 142 5.67 -9.70 1.88
C PRO A 142 6.35 -8.33 1.68
N TYR A 143 5.55 -7.28 1.52
CA TYR A 143 6.05 -5.91 1.58
C TYR A 143 6.46 -5.55 3.00
N VAL A 144 7.68 -5.04 3.17
CA VAL A 144 8.18 -4.53 4.45
C VAL A 144 8.77 -3.15 4.25
N TRP A 145 8.18 -2.14 4.88
CA TRP A 145 8.64 -0.77 4.79
C TRP A 145 10.10 -0.64 5.24
N GLY A 146 10.95 -0.07 4.39
CA GLY A 146 12.40 0.06 4.64
C GLY A 146 13.20 -1.23 4.40
N GLY A 147 12.55 -2.33 4.05
CA GLY A 147 13.23 -3.60 3.70
C GLY A 147 14.00 -3.47 2.38
N ASP A 148 15.15 -4.13 2.30
CA ASP A 148 16.09 -3.98 1.18
C ASP A 148 16.91 -5.24 0.87
N SER A 149 16.59 -6.36 1.52
CA SER A 149 17.29 -7.63 1.35
C SER A 149 16.37 -8.83 1.60
N PRO A 150 16.73 -10.05 1.15
CA PRO A 150 15.96 -11.25 1.44
C PRO A 150 15.73 -11.49 2.94
N GLU A 151 16.66 -11.05 3.78
CA GLU A 151 16.58 -11.21 5.23
C GLU A 151 15.54 -10.29 5.87
N THR A 152 15.33 -9.11 5.31
CA THR A 152 14.38 -8.11 5.81
C THR A 152 13.07 -8.09 5.04
N SER A 153 12.99 -8.84 3.92
CA SER A 153 12.06 -8.59 2.83
C SER A 153 12.27 -7.18 2.23
N PHE A 154 11.33 -6.66 1.47
CA PHE A 154 11.55 -5.50 0.63
C PHE A 154 10.43 -4.46 0.75
N ASP A 155 10.80 -3.18 0.63
CA ASP A 155 9.90 -2.17 0.09
C ASP A 155 10.09 -2.04 -1.44
N CYS A 156 9.28 -1.20 -2.09
CA CYS A 156 9.32 -1.06 -3.56
C CYS A 156 10.71 -0.68 -4.09
N SER A 157 11.34 0.29 -3.49
CA SER A 157 12.64 0.81 -3.90
C SER A 157 13.81 -0.07 -3.46
N GLY A 158 13.67 -0.75 -2.31
CA GLY A 158 14.60 -1.76 -1.84
C GLY A 158 14.65 -2.96 -2.77
N PHE A 159 13.47 -3.43 -3.21
CA PHE A 159 13.36 -4.51 -4.17
C PHE A 159 14.06 -4.18 -5.50
N ILE A 160 13.77 -3.02 -6.07
CA ILE A 160 14.40 -2.58 -7.32
C ILE A 160 15.92 -2.45 -7.14
N SER A 161 16.39 -1.78 -6.07
CA SER A 161 17.83 -1.65 -5.81
C SER A 161 18.51 -3.01 -5.68
N TRP A 162 17.85 -3.96 -5.01
CA TRP A 162 18.35 -5.31 -4.80
C TRP A 162 18.49 -6.10 -6.11
N ILE A 163 17.41 -6.17 -6.92
CA ILE A 163 17.43 -6.97 -8.15
C ILE A 163 18.43 -6.41 -9.18
N PHE A 164 18.61 -5.10 -9.24
CA PHE A 164 19.62 -4.49 -10.09
C PHE A 164 21.04 -4.85 -9.66
N LYS A 165 21.30 -4.86 -8.37
CA LYS A 165 22.58 -5.28 -7.79
C LYS A 165 22.82 -6.77 -7.95
N GLU A 166 21.85 -7.62 -7.59
CA GLU A 166 21.97 -9.09 -7.65
C GLU A 166 22.15 -9.59 -9.07
N SER A 167 21.44 -9.01 -10.05
CA SER A 167 21.60 -9.32 -11.47
C SER A 167 22.93 -8.87 -12.07
N GLY A 168 23.66 -7.99 -11.37
CA GLY A 168 24.89 -7.38 -11.86
C GLY A 168 24.68 -6.38 -12.99
N VAL A 169 23.44 -5.94 -13.27
CA VAL A 169 23.13 -4.96 -14.30
C VAL A 169 23.59 -3.57 -13.89
N ARG A 170 23.28 -3.15 -12.67
CA ARG A 170 23.73 -1.89 -12.09
C ARG A 170 23.63 -1.92 -10.56
N ASP A 171 24.69 -1.55 -9.86
CA ASP A 171 24.65 -1.31 -8.41
C ASP A 171 24.49 0.20 -8.15
N VAL A 172 23.35 0.59 -7.62
CA VAL A 172 23.05 2.00 -7.23
C VAL A 172 23.04 2.19 -5.72
N GLY A 173 23.37 1.14 -4.95
CA GLY A 173 23.16 1.11 -3.50
C GLY A 173 21.68 1.13 -3.12
N ARG A 174 21.38 1.47 -1.88
CA ARG A 174 20.01 1.60 -1.37
C ARG A 174 19.48 3.01 -1.65
N LEU A 175 18.61 3.14 -2.63
CA LEU A 175 17.95 4.41 -2.97
C LEU A 175 16.44 4.32 -2.70
N GLY A 176 15.80 5.43 -2.36
CA GLY A 176 14.35 5.57 -2.35
C GLY A 176 13.78 5.80 -3.76
N ALA A 177 12.46 5.67 -3.95
CA ALA A 177 11.81 5.76 -5.26
C ALA A 177 12.12 7.06 -6.01
N THR A 178 12.05 8.22 -5.33
CA THR A 178 12.40 9.52 -5.91
C THR A 178 13.87 9.58 -6.34
N SER A 179 14.78 9.03 -5.54
CA SER A 179 16.21 9.01 -5.86
C SER A 179 16.54 8.05 -7.01
N LEU A 180 15.81 6.92 -7.10
CA LEU A 180 15.90 6.01 -8.24
C LEU A 180 15.48 6.72 -9.54
N TYR A 181 14.38 7.48 -9.51
CA TYR A 181 13.98 8.28 -10.67
C TYR A 181 15.07 9.29 -11.08
N GLY A 182 15.71 9.94 -10.08
CA GLY A 182 16.78 10.90 -10.31
C GLY A 182 18.06 10.34 -10.95
N VAL A 183 18.27 9.02 -10.91
CA VAL A 183 19.41 8.33 -11.57
C VAL A 183 19.04 7.60 -12.86
N CYS A 184 17.76 7.65 -13.25
CA CYS A 184 17.26 7.16 -14.52
C CYS A 184 17.29 8.25 -15.59
N THR A 185 17.37 7.83 -16.86
CA THR A 185 17.01 8.68 -18.00
C THR A 185 15.48 8.61 -18.15
N PRO A 186 14.74 9.73 -18.08
CA PRO A 186 13.30 9.74 -18.31
C PRO A 186 12.98 9.20 -19.71
N ILE A 187 11.92 8.41 -19.83
CA ILE A 187 11.47 7.77 -21.06
C ILE A 187 10.00 8.12 -21.28
N GLU A 188 9.65 8.47 -22.53
CA GLU A 188 8.25 8.64 -22.89
C GLU A 188 7.53 7.29 -22.87
N PRO A 189 6.24 7.26 -22.51
CA PRO A 189 5.50 6.00 -22.37
C PRO A 189 5.52 5.12 -23.63
N GLU A 190 5.55 5.72 -24.82
CA GLU A 190 5.59 5.05 -26.10
C GLU A 190 6.95 4.39 -26.42
N GLU A 191 8.01 4.83 -25.72
CA GLU A 191 9.38 4.31 -25.85
C GLU A 191 9.74 3.32 -24.75
N ALA A 192 8.81 3.07 -23.81
CA ALA A 192 9.03 2.17 -22.69
C ALA A 192 9.20 0.72 -23.17
N ARG A 193 10.24 0.06 -22.65
CA ARG A 193 10.57 -1.33 -22.97
C ARG A 193 10.76 -2.18 -21.71
N PRO A 194 10.66 -3.50 -21.82
CA PRO A 194 10.98 -4.38 -20.69
C PRO A 194 12.35 -4.05 -20.09
N GLY A 195 12.39 -3.93 -18.75
CA GLY A 195 13.59 -3.53 -18.02
C GLY A 195 13.62 -2.05 -17.63
N ASP A 196 12.77 -1.20 -18.20
CA ASP A 196 12.57 0.15 -17.69
C ASP A 196 11.86 0.15 -16.34
N LEU A 197 12.09 1.18 -15.55
CA LEU A 197 11.35 1.40 -14.31
C LEU A 197 10.11 2.25 -14.56
N ILE A 198 9.03 1.92 -13.89
CA ILE A 198 7.82 2.73 -13.86
C ILE A 198 7.63 3.28 -12.46
N PHE A 199 7.27 4.55 -12.39
CA PHE A 199 7.14 5.30 -11.15
C PHE A 199 5.71 5.77 -10.96
N PHE A 200 5.28 5.80 -9.69
CA PHE A 200 3.94 6.21 -9.30
C PHE A 200 4.01 7.21 -8.15
N GLN A 201 3.00 8.07 -8.08
CA GLN A 201 2.81 9.07 -7.05
C GLN A 201 1.54 8.80 -6.25
N GLY A 202 1.42 9.37 -5.05
CA GLY A 202 0.17 9.33 -4.30
C GLY A 202 -0.23 7.96 -3.75
N THR A 203 0.69 6.98 -3.70
CA THR A 203 0.35 5.59 -3.33
C THR A 203 0.36 5.30 -1.83
N LEU A 204 0.72 6.28 -0.98
CA LEU A 204 0.82 6.09 0.47
C LEU A 204 -0.51 6.28 1.21
N GLY A 205 -1.55 6.71 0.52
CA GLY A 205 -2.87 7.03 1.09
C GLY A 205 -3.04 8.49 1.46
N ASP A 206 -4.28 8.89 1.66
CA ASP A 206 -4.65 10.29 1.93
C ASP A 206 -4.07 10.80 3.25
N GLY A 207 -3.54 12.01 3.24
CA GLY A 207 -3.01 12.69 4.42
C GLY A 207 -1.65 12.21 4.89
N VAL A 208 -0.98 11.31 4.15
CA VAL A 208 0.39 10.89 4.45
C VAL A 208 1.38 11.90 3.90
N ALA A 209 2.30 12.37 4.73
CA ALA A 209 3.35 13.32 4.32
C ALA A 209 4.22 12.70 3.22
N GLY A 210 4.50 13.49 2.16
CA GLY A 210 5.29 13.05 1.01
C GLY A 210 4.50 12.29 -0.05
N ASN A 211 3.17 12.18 0.09
CA ASN A 211 2.30 11.51 -0.88
C ASN A 211 2.09 12.30 -2.18
N ASP A 212 2.51 13.56 -2.24
CA ASP A 212 2.46 14.46 -3.40
C ASP A 212 3.62 14.27 -4.38
N GLY A 213 4.59 13.41 -4.06
CA GLY A 213 5.73 13.07 -4.89
C GLY A 213 5.73 11.61 -5.36
N ILE A 214 6.86 11.16 -5.91
CA ILE A 214 7.07 9.76 -6.29
C ILE A 214 7.12 8.92 -5.01
N THR A 215 6.16 8.01 -4.87
CA THR A 215 5.98 7.19 -3.67
C THR A 215 6.18 5.70 -3.93
N HIS A 216 6.20 5.28 -5.20
CA HIS A 216 6.35 3.87 -5.56
C HIS A 216 7.10 3.69 -6.87
N VAL A 217 7.73 2.52 -7.02
CA VAL A 217 8.48 2.11 -8.22
C VAL A 217 8.30 0.61 -8.46
N ALA A 218 8.24 0.23 -9.74
CA ALA A 218 8.18 -1.16 -10.17
C ALA A 218 9.02 -1.38 -11.44
N LEU A 219 9.31 -2.64 -11.76
CA LEU A 219 9.98 -3.04 -12.99
C LEU A 219 8.94 -3.27 -14.07
N TYR A 220 9.03 -2.55 -15.19
CA TYR A 220 8.19 -2.80 -16.37
C TYR A 220 8.66 -4.06 -17.10
N VAL A 221 7.73 -4.96 -17.39
CA VAL A 221 8.06 -6.26 -18.01
C VAL A 221 7.48 -6.43 -19.42
N GLY A 222 6.88 -5.35 -19.96
CA GLY A 222 6.24 -5.36 -21.27
C GLY A 222 4.74 -5.63 -21.23
N ASP A 223 4.06 -5.44 -22.34
CA ASP A 223 2.63 -5.74 -22.56
C ASP A 223 1.66 -5.14 -21.52
N GLY A 224 2.06 -4.03 -20.89
CA GLY A 224 1.26 -3.41 -19.82
C GLY A 224 1.35 -4.11 -18.47
N TYR A 225 2.37 -4.94 -18.24
CA TYR A 225 2.60 -5.61 -16.96
C TYR A 225 3.85 -5.10 -16.26
N ILE A 226 3.84 -5.20 -14.93
CA ILE A 226 4.96 -4.85 -14.06
C ILE A 226 5.25 -5.96 -13.07
N LEU A 227 6.51 -6.14 -12.72
CA LEU A 227 6.90 -6.88 -11.53
C LEU A 227 6.95 -5.88 -10.36
N ASN A 228 6.03 -6.04 -9.43
CA ASN A 228 5.71 -5.07 -8.41
C ASN A 228 5.98 -5.59 -7.00
N CYS A 229 6.73 -4.82 -6.22
CA CYS A 229 6.83 -5.05 -4.78
C CYS A 229 5.59 -4.51 -4.08
N GLY A 230 4.49 -5.26 -4.19
CA GLY A 230 3.27 -5.09 -3.42
C GLY A 230 3.26 -5.99 -2.18
N ASN A 231 2.09 -6.32 -1.67
CA ASN A 231 1.92 -7.31 -0.61
C ASN A 231 0.97 -8.42 -1.06
N PRO A 232 1.50 -9.54 -1.59
CA PRO A 232 2.93 -9.88 -1.79
C PRO A 232 3.57 -9.25 -3.03
N ILE A 233 4.90 -9.45 -3.20
CA ILE A 233 5.59 -9.23 -4.48
C ILE A 233 4.95 -10.11 -5.53
N SER A 234 4.51 -9.51 -6.64
CA SER A 234 3.80 -10.21 -7.71
C SER A 234 3.81 -9.39 -9.00
N TYR A 235 3.37 -9.98 -10.07
CA TYR A 235 3.01 -9.21 -11.25
C TYR A 235 1.76 -8.37 -11.01
N ALA A 236 1.62 -7.29 -11.78
CA ALA A 236 0.42 -6.46 -11.77
C ALA A 236 0.14 -5.92 -13.18
N ASP A 237 -1.14 -5.77 -13.48
CA ASP A 237 -1.65 -5.27 -14.75
C ASP A 237 -1.87 -3.75 -14.65
N LEU A 238 -1.16 -3.00 -15.48
CA LEU A 238 -1.21 -1.54 -15.57
C LEU A 238 -2.54 -0.99 -16.10
N SER A 239 -3.36 -1.80 -16.73
CA SER A 239 -4.69 -1.36 -17.22
C SER A 239 -5.68 -1.06 -16.08
N ARG A 240 -5.37 -1.49 -14.86
CA ARG A 240 -6.21 -1.19 -13.69
C ARG A 240 -6.20 0.29 -13.35
N ALA A 241 -7.39 0.84 -13.05
CA ALA A 241 -7.58 2.25 -12.73
C ALA A 241 -6.60 2.80 -11.68
N TYR A 242 -6.31 2.02 -10.63
CA TYR A 242 -5.34 2.38 -9.60
C TYR A 242 -3.98 2.79 -10.18
N TRP A 243 -3.42 1.99 -11.08
CA TRP A 243 -2.11 2.29 -11.68
C TRP A 243 -2.15 3.49 -12.62
N GLN A 244 -3.25 3.65 -13.35
CA GLN A 244 -3.46 4.79 -14.25
C GLN A 244 -3.57 6.11 -13.49
N GLU A 245 -4.30 6.12 -12.37
CA GLU A 245 -4.50 7.31 -11.53
C GLU A 245 -3.21 7.75 -10.83
N HIS A 246 -2.34 6.80 -10.50
CA HIS A 246 -1.10 7.07 -9.79
C HIS A 246 0.14 7.14 -10.68
N PHE A 247 -0.01 6.97 -11.98
CA PHE A 247 1.11 7.00 -12.91
C PHE A 247 1.87 8.33 -12.85
N TYR A 248 3.21 8.24 -12.72
CA TYR A 248 4.10 9.40 -12.74
C TYR A 248 4.96 9.44 -14.01
N GLY A 249 5.59 8.34 -14.40
CA GLY A 249 6.45 8.29 -15.57
C GLY A 249 7.33 7.05 -15.64
N PHE A 250 8.06 6.91 -16.74
CA PHE A 250 9.07 5.86 -16.93
C PHE A 250 10.47 6.40 -16.78
N GLY A 251 11.41 5.52 -16.46
CA GLY A 251 12.84 5.85 -16.39
C GLY A 251 13.71 4.66 -16.73
N ARG A 252 14.70 4.87 -17.59
CA ARG A 252 15.66 3.85 -18.00
C ARG A 252 16.93 3.92 -17.16
N MET A 253 17.32 2.80 -16.59
CA MET A 253 18.47 2.73 -15.71
C MET A 253 19.71 2.17 -16.42
N TYR A 254 19.57 1.54 -17.55
CA TYR A 254 20.67 0.96 -18.34
C TYR A 254 20.38 1.02 -19.85
N GLU A 255 21.44 1.01 -20.65
CA GLU A 255 21.40 0.96 -22.12
C GLU A 255 21.23 -0.49 -22.62
#